data_e463271a4fe0fada708100228faa98d7
#
_entry.id   e463271a4fe0fada708100228faa98d7
#
_cell.length_a   1.000
_cell.length_b   1.000
_cell.length_c   1.000
_cell.angle_alpha   90.00
_cell.angle_beta   90.00
_cell.angle_gamma   90.00
#
_symmetry.space_group_name_H-M   'P 1'
#
loop_
_entity.id
_entity.type
_entity.pdbx_description
1 polymer ?
#
loop_
_entity_poly.entity_id
_entity_poly.type
_entity_poly.pdbx_seq_one_letter_code
_entity_poly.pdbx_strand_id
1 'polypeptide(L)'
;MSVEFHSRGWNVTGCARSTDPLIELSTRLVNSCFFQSVDITKPTEVENFAQSVIQNVGVPDLLVNNAGVINQNARLTEISPEEFASVLSVNLGGIHNMIRTFVPIMEEQGHGVIANFSSYWGQSTAPEVGPYCASKWGVEGLTRSLAQELPDGLTAVAFNPGIIDTDMLRSCFGEGAASHEKPAEWAKHAVDRLEQISPSDNGKTILG
;
A
#
# COMPACT_ATOMS: atom_id res chain seq x y z
N MET A 1 -1.79 11.11 1.11
CA MET A 1 -2.29 10.45 2.35
C MET A 1 -1.52 10.89 3.59
N SER A 2 -0.20 10.72 3.71
CA SER A 2 0.53 11.05 4.96
C SER A 2 0.24 12.44 5.49
N VAL A 3 0.23 13.47 4.63
CA VAL A 3 -0.10 14.85 5.01
C VAL A 3 -1.55 14.97 5.49
N GLU A 4 -2.48 14.28 4.85
CA GLU A 4 -3.90 14.30 5.20
C GLU A 4 -4.15 13.59 6.55
N PHE A 5 -3.60 12.40 6.77
CA PHE A 5 -3.67 11.73 8.07
C PHE A 5 -3.09 12.60 9.19
N HIS A 6 -1.92 13.18 8.96
CA HIS A 6 -1.30 14.07 9.96
C HIS A 6 -2.17 15.29 10.29
N SER A 7 -2.80 15.92 9.27
CA SER A 7 -3.70 17.06 9.48
C SER A 7 -4.94 16.73 10.31
N ARG A 8 -5.30 15.44 10.38
CA ARG A 8 -6.39 14.89 11.20
C ARG A 8 -5.94 14.41 12.59
N GLY A 9 -4.68 14.63 12.93
CA GLY A 9 -4.13 14.29 14.25
C GLY A 9 -3.55 12.88 14.38
N TRP A 10 -3.39 12.14 13.27
CA TRP A 10 -2.73 10.84 13.28
C TRP A 10 -1.21 10.99 13.45
N ASN A 11 -0.62 10.07 14.20
CA ASN A 11 0.81 9.82 14.15
C ASN A 11 1.10 9.03 12.88
N VAL A 12 1.99 9.55 12.03
CA VAL A 12 2.25 8.96 10.71
C VAL A 12 3.66 8.40 10.64
N THR A 13 3.77 7.12 10.32
CA THR A 13 5.04 6.49 9.99
C THR A 13 5.01 6.02 8.54
N GLY A 14 6.16 5.99 7.90
CA GLY A 14 6.21 5.54 6.51
C GLY A 14 7.59 5.15 6.05
N CYS A 15 7.60 4.34 5.00
CA CYS A 15 8.84 3.96 4.34
C CYS A 15 8.72 4.02 2.82
N ALA A 16 9.86 4.25 2.18
CA ALA A 16 10.02 4.19 0.73
C ALA A 16 11.50 3.90 0.43
N ARG A 17 11.81 3.51 -0.80
CA ARG A 17 13.21 3.33 -1.24
C ARG A 17 13.94 4.65 -1.42
N SER A 18 13.24 5.67 -1.94
CA SER A 18 13.82 6.99 -2.22
C SER A 18 13.82 7.84 -0.95
N THR A 19 14.98 8.42 -0.63
CA THR A 19 15.18 9.23 0.57
C THR A 19 14.60 10.64 0.46
N ASP A 20 14.68 11.27 -0.72
CA ASP A 20 14.29 12.68 -0.89
C ASP A 20 12.82 12.96 -0.52
N PRO A 21 11.82 12.16 -0.98
CA PRO A 21 10.44 12.35 -0.54
C PRO A 21 10.23 12.13 0.96
N LEU A 22 11.02 11.24 1.58
CA LEU A 22 10.94 11.00 3.02
C LEU A 22 11.50 12.18 3.82
N ILE A 23 12.58 12.80 3.35
CA ILE A 23 13.14 14.02 3.96
C ILE A 23 12.12 15.17 3.84
N GLU A 24 11.50 15.36 2.68
CA GLU A 24 10.45 16.36 2.49
C GLU A 24 9.28 16.14 3.47
N LEU A 25 8.79 14.91 3.59
CA LEU A 25 7.74 14.57 4.55
C LEU A 25 8.16 14.83 5.99
N SER A 26 9.38 14.44 6.37
CA SER A 26 9.91 14.67 7.72
C SER A 26 10.03 16.16 8.08
N THR A 27 10.25 17.03 7.10
CA THR A 27 10.28 18.49 7.33
C THR A 27 8.89 19.11 7.41
N ARG A 28 7.92 18.54 6.70
CA ARG A 28 6.52 19.03 6.68
C ARG A 28 5.69 18.53 7.85
N LEU A 29 5.93 17.30 8.29
CA LEU A 29 5.16 16.62 9.33
C LEU A 29 5.98 16.62 10.62
N VAL A 30 5.77 17.65 11.43
CA VAL A 30 6.42 17.80 12.73
C VAL A 30 5.60 17.09 13.82
N ASN A 31 6.28 16.52 14.80
CA ASN A 31 5.74 15.78 15.93
C ASN A 31 5.15 14.39 15.58
N SER A 32 5.63 13.36 16.25
CA SER A 32 5.10 11.99 16.20
C SER A 32 5.04 11.36 14.79
N CYS A 33 5.94 11.76 13.88
CA CYS A 33 6.10 11.17 12.56
C CYS A 33 7.48 10.54 12.43
N PHE A 34 7.55 9.38 11.78
CA PHE A 34 8.79 8.66 11.57
C PHE A 34 8.86 8.12 10.13
N PHE A 35 9.93 8.45 9.41
CA PHE A 35 10.13 8.02 8.03
C PHE A 35 11.51 7.42 7.84
N GLN A 36 11.58 6.28 7.14
CA GLN A 36 12.83 5.55 6.93
C GLN A 36 12.92 5.01 5.49
N SER A 37 14.13 5.02 4.93
CA SER A 37 14.39 4.34 3.65
C SER A 37 14.41 2.83 3.86
N VAL A 38 13.53 2.11 3.16
CA VAL A 38 13.35 0.65 3.26
C VAL A 38 12.98 0.08 1.90
N ASP A 39 13.63 -1.00 1.52
CA ASP A 39 13.17 -1.85 0.44
C ASP A 39 12.30 -2.97 1.02
N ILE A 40 10.99 -2.85 0.83
CA ILE A 40 10.01 -3.82 1.37
C ILE A 40 10.16 -5.24 0.80
N THR A 41 10.92 -5.43 -0.29
CA THR A 41 11.24 -6.75 -0.81
C THR A 41 12.26 -7.50 0.05
N LYS A 42 12.90 -6.81 0.99
CA LYS A 42 13.92 -7.36 1.89
C LYS A 42 13.37 -7.54 3.30
N PRO A 43 13.10 -8.78 3.72
CA PRO A 43 12.48 -9.06 5.02
C PRO A 43 13.19 -8.40 6.21
N THR A 44 14.53 -8.45 6.24
CA THR A 44 15.32 -7.89 7.34
C THR A 44 15.19 -6.35 7.43
N GLU A 45 15.09 -5.65 6.28
CA GLU A 45 14.87 -4.21 6.29
C GLU A 45 13.48 -3.86 6.86
N VAL A 46 12.45 -4.68 6.53
CA VAL A 46 11.09 -4.52 7.06
C VAL A 46 11.05 -4.80 8.58
N GLU A 47 11.72 -5.85 9.04
CA GLU A 47 11.83 -6.19 10.46
C GLU A 47 12.50 -5.06 11.27
N ASN A 48 13.60 -4.50 10.78
CA ASN A 48 14.27 -3.36 11.39
C ASN A 48 13.39 -2.10 11.41
N PHE A 49 12.65 -1.87 10.33
CA PHE A 49 11.69 -0.76 10.24
C PHE A 49 10.58 -0.91 11.27
N ALA A 50 9.99 -2.08 11.40
CA ALA A 50 8.95 -2.34 12.39
C ALA A 50 9.43 -2.09 13.82
N GLN A 51 10.62 -2.56 14.17
CA GLN A 51 11.23 -2.28 15.48
C GLN A 51 11.37 -0.77 15.72
N SER A 52 11.83 -0.04 14.71
CA SER A 52 11.97 1.42 14.79
C SER A 52 10.62 2.13 14.95
N VAL A 53 9.59 1.70 14.22
CA VAL A 53 8.21 2.23 14.33
C VAL A 53 7.70 2.04 15.75
N ILE A 54 7.78 0.83 16.29
CA ILE A 54 7.27 0.50 17.62
C ILE A 54 7.98 1.31 18.70
N GLN A 55 9.29 1.47 18.58
CA GLN A 55 10.08 2.24 19.55
C GLN A 55 9.79 3.74 19.52
N ASN A 56 9.53 4.31 18.34
CA ASN A 56 9.39 5.76 18.19
C ASN A 56 7.93 6.24 18.25
N VAL A 57 6.96 5.39 17.85
CA VAL A 57 5.56 5.81 17.70
C VAL A 57 4.59 4.84 18.36
N GLY A 58 4.83 3.55 18.28
CA GLY A 58 3.96 2.51 18.81
C GLY A 58 3.47 1.53 17.76
N VAL A 59 2.59 0.63 18.15
CA VAL A 59 1.96 -0.34 17.24
C VAL A 59 0.95 0.39 16.34
N PRO A 60 0.94 0.15 15.02
CA PRO A 60 0.01 0.84 14.13
C PRO A 60 -1.43 0.38 14.32
N ASP A 61 -2.38 1.34 14.34
CA ASP A 61 -3.83 1.08 14.24
C ASP A 61 -4.25 0.85 12.79
N LEU A 62 -3.49 1.39 11.84
CA LEU A 62 -3.74 1.26 10.41
C LEU A 62 -2.43 0.99 9.65
N LEU A 63 -2.32 -0.19 9.08
CA LEU A 63 -1.23 -0.58 8.18
C LEU A 63 -1.66 -0.40 6.72
N VAL A 64 -1.07 0.58 6.02
CA VAL A 64 -1.36 0.85 4.61
C VAL A 64 -0.23 0.31 3.73
N ASN A 65 -0.46 -0.78 3.05
CA ASN A 65 0.45 -1.38 2.08
C ASN A 65 0.20 -0.78 0.68
N ASN A 66 0.76 0.42 0.44
CA ASN A 66 0.57 1.18 -0.79
C ASN A 66 1.70 1.01 -1.81
N ALA A 67 2.89 0.59 -1.40
CA ALA A 67 4.02 0.45 -2.29
C ALA A 67 3.71 -0.51 -3.46
N GLY A 68 4.02 -0.08 -4.66
CA GLY A 68 3.78 -0.87 -5.86
C GLY A 68 4.52 -0.31 -7.07
N VAL A 69 4.72 -1.17 -8.05
CA VAL A 69 5.31 -0.85 -9.35
C VAL A 69 4.47 -1.46 -10.47
N ILE A 70 4.57 -0.91 -11.66
CA ILE A 70 3.96 -1.44 -12.87
C ILE A 70 5.06 -1.73 -13.90
N ASN A 71 4.87 -2.72 -14.76
CA ASN A 71 5.77 -3.02 -15.86
C ASN A 71 5.66 -1.97 -16.97
N GLN A 72 6.68 -1.88 -17.82
CA GLN A 72 6.56 -1.12 -19.08
C GLN A 72 5.52 -1.79 -19.98
N ASN A 73 4.76 -0.97 -20.69
CA ASN A 73 3.72 -1.47 -21.60
C ASN A 73 4.35 -2.34 -22.69
N ALA A 74 4.07 -3.63 -22.66
CA ALA A 74 4.55 -4.61 -23.62
C ALA A 74 3.60 -5.82 -23.67
N ARG A 75 3.60 -6.53 -24.80
CA ARG A 75 2.87 -7.80 -24.91
C ARG A 75 3.42 -8.79 -23.88
N LEU A 76 2.56 -9.60 -23.30
CA LEU A 76 2.95 -10.57 -22.26
C LEU A 76 4.10 -11.49 -22.68
N THR A 77 4.19 -11.80 -23.98
CA THR A 77 5.27 -12.61 -24.57
C THR A 77 6.62 -11.86 -24.73
N GLU A 78 6.63 -10.56 -24.54
CA GLU A 78 7.80 -9.69 -24.71
C GLU A 78 8.36 -9.18 -23.38
N ILE A 79 7.59 -9.35 -22.29
CA ILE A 79 8.02 -8.98 -20.95
C ILE A 79 9.09 -9.97 -20.47
N SER A 80 10.22 -9.42 -20.01
CA SER A 80 11.30 -10.27 -19.49
C SER A 80 10.92 -10.99 -18.20
N PRO A 81 11.51 -12.17 -17.93
CA PRO A 81 11.32 -12.87 -16.65
C PRO A 81 11.72 -12.01 -15.45
N GLU A 82 12.74 -11.18 -15.58
CA GLU A 82 13.24 -10.29 -14.53
C GLU A 82 12.23 -9.18 -14.20
N GLU A 83 11.65 -8.56 -15.23
CA GLU A 83 10.62 -7.52 -15.04
C GLU A 83 9.35 -8.13 -14.42
N PHE A 84 8.92 -9.28 -14.91
CA PHE A 84 7.79 -10.02 -14.33
C PHE A 84 8.04 -10.32 -12.84
N ALA A 85 9.20 -10.88 -12.51
CA ALA A 85 9.58 -11.22 -11.15
C ALA A 85 9.68 -9.97 -10.25
N SER A 86 10.21 -8.86 -10.78
CA SER A 86 10.31 -7.58 -10.06
C SER A 86 8.95 -7.04 -9.66
N VAL A 87 7.97 -7.04 -10.58
CA VAL A 87 6.61 -6.56 -10.27
C VAL A 87 5.97 -7.42 -9.16
N LEU A 88 6.07 -8.75 -9.26
CA LEU A 88 5.51 -9.64 -8.23
C LEU A 88 6.25 -9.51 -6.90
N SER A 89 7.57 -9.38 -6.93
CA SER A 89 8.38 -9.21 -5.72
C SER A 89 7.98 -7.97 -4.93
N VAL A 90 7.78 -6.83 -5.60
CA VAL A 90 7.35 -5.60 -4.93
C VAL A 90 5.89 -5.68 -4.51
N ASN A 91 4.99 -5.98 -5.46
CA ASN A 91 3.55 -5.83 -5.24
C ASN A 91 2.92 -6.92 -4.37
N LEU A 92 3.53 -8.12 -4.32
CA LEU A 92 3.07 -9.23 -3.48
C LEU A 92 4.08 -9.58 -2.39
N GLY A 93 5.33 -9.80 -2.75
CA GLY A 93 6.38 -10.15 -1.79
C GLY A 93 6.57 -9.06 -0.74
N GLY A 94 6.59 -7.79 -1.16
CA GLY A 94 6.67 -6.65 -0.25
C GLY A 94 5.48 -6.56 0.71
N ILE A 95 4.25 -6.71 0.21
CA ILE A 95 3.04 -6.75 1.04
C ILE A 95 3.10 -7.92 2.03
N HIS A 96 3.50 -9.11 1.58
CA HIS A 96 3.66 -10.26 2.45
C HIS A 96 4.68 -10.02 3.56
N ASN A 97 5.83 -9.40 3.26
CA ASN A 97 6.83 -9.06 4.28
C ASN A 97 6.26 -8.09 5.33
N MET A 98 5.50 -7.07 4.91
CA MET A 98 4.84 -6.14 5.82
C MET A 98 3.79 -6.84 6.69
N ILE A 99 2.93 -7.68 6.10
CA ILE A 99 1.93 -8.48 6.82
C ILE A 99 2.62 -9.38 7.85
N ARG A 100 3.60 -10.19 7.42
CA ARG A 100 4.33 -11.12 8.27
C ARG A 100 4.97 -10.44 9.48
N THR A 101 5.40 -9.20 9.31
CA THR A 101 6.13 -8.47 10.37
C THR A 101 5.19 -7.70 11.29
N PHE A 102 4.17 -7.00 10.75
CA PHE A 102 3.32 -6.12 11.54
C PHE A 102 2.08 -6.80 12.10
N VAL A 103 1.47 -7.74 11.36
CA VAL A 103 0.19 -8.33 11.78
C VAL A 103 0.30 -9.05 13.13
N PRO A 104 1.32 -9.89 13.42
CA PRO A 104 1.44 -10.52 14.73
C PRO A 104 1.47 -9.52 15.89
N ILE A 105 2.08 -8.35 15.68
CA ILE A 105 2.17 -7.30 16.69
C ILE A 105 0.82 -6.59 16.87
N MET A 106 0.09 -6.39 15.78
CA MET A 106 -1.27 -5.84 15.81
C MET A 106 -2.26 -6.83 16.44
N GLU A 107 -2.06 -8.14 16.26
CA GLU A 107 -2.83 -9.20 16.95
C GLU A 107 -2.64 -9.14 18.47
N GLU A 108 -1.40 -8.96 18.93
CA GLU A 108 -1.11 -8.76 20.36
C GLU A 108 -1.75 -7.49 20.92
N GLN A 109 -1.87 -6.43 20.11
CA GLN A 109 -2.60 -5.20 20.45
C GLN A 109 -4.13 -5.45 20.52
N GLY A 110 -4.65 -6.39 19.74
CA GLY A 110 -6.05 -6.81 19.72
C GLY A 110 -6.97 -5.95 18.82
N HIS A 111 -6.45 -4.99 18.07
CA HIS A 111 -7.24 -4.19 17.13
C HIS A 111 -6.35 -3.63 16.01
N GLY A 112 -6.96 -3.31 14.87
CA GLY A 112 -6.30 -2.65 13.77
C GLY A 112 -6.87 -2.98 12.40
N VAL A 113 -6.46 -2.19 11.43
CA VAL A 113 -6.86 -2.33 10.02
C VAL A 113 -5.63 -2.53 9.14
N ILE A 114 -5.69 -3.49 8.25
CA ILE A 114 -4.70 -3.75 7.21
C ILE A 114 -5.33 -3.41 5.85
N ALA A 115 -4.88 -2.34 5.21
CA ALA A 115 -5.33 -1.91 3.89
C ALA A 115 -4.26 -2.21 2.83
N ASN A 116 -4.49 -3.25 2.04
CA ASN A 116 -3.60 -3.63 0.94
C ASN A 116 -4.08 -2.96 -0.34
N PHE A 117 -3.26 -2.10 -0.94
CA PHE A 117 -3.62 -1.36 -2.14
C PHE A 117 -3.71 -2.28 -3.36
N SER A 118 -4.94 -2.51 -3.77
CA SER A 118 -5.33 -3.20 -5.00
C SER A 118 -5.41 -2.21 -6.18
N SER A 119 -6.25 -2.47 -7.12
CA SER A 119 -6.53 -1.67 -8.32
C SER A 119 -7.84 -2.13 -8.94
N TYR A 120 -8.40 -1.34 -9.87
CA TYR A 120 -9.40 -1.83 -10.79
C TYR A 120 -8.92 -3.11 -11.52
N TRP A 121 -7.62 -3.20 -11.82
CA TRP A 121 -6.98 -4.38 -12.43
C TRP A 121 -6.67 -5.51 -11.43
N GLY A 122 -7.12 -5.42 -10.21
CA GLY A 122 -7.23 -6.56 -9.28
C GLY A 122 -8.53 -7.36 -9.47
N GLN A 123 -9.50 -6.82 -10.23
CA GLN A 123 -10.78 -7.45 -10.54
C GLN A 123 -11.09 -7.49 -12.04
N SER A 124 -10.23 -6.89 -12.85
CA SER A 124 -10.26 -6.87 -14.30
C SER A 124 -8.85 -6.99 -14.86
N THR A 125 -8.71 -6.92 -16.18
CA THR A 125 -7.39 -7.00 -16.83
C THR A 125 -7.30 -6.00 -17.98
N ALA A 126 -6.08 -5.68 -18.40
CA ALA A 126 -5.79 -4.90 -19.60
C ALA A 126 -4.60 -5.52 -20.35
N PRO A 127 -4.52 -5.32 -21.68
CA PRO A 127 -3.34 -5.72 -22.44
C PRO A 127 -2.11 -4.93 -21.97
N GLU A 128 -0.94 -5.44 -22.24
CA GLU A 128 0.39 -4.84 -22.04
C GLU A 128 0.82 -4.63 -20.57
N VAL A 129 -0.06 -4.82 -19.61
CA VAL A 129 0.22 -4.71 -18.16
C VAL A 129 -0.04 -6.02 -17.41
N GLY A 130 0.21 -7.16 -18.06
CA GLY A 130 -0.06 -8.49 -17.53
C GLY A 130 0.55 -8.78 -16.15
N PRO A 131 1.84 -8.53 -15.89
CA PRO A 131 2.45 -8.72 -14.56
C PRO A 131 1.78 -7.89 -13.46
N TYR A 132 1.44 -6.63 -13.76
CA TYR A 132 0.71 -5.78 -12.81
C TYR A 132 -0.68 -6.33 -12.51
N CYS A 133 -1.47 -6.67 -13.53
CA CYS A 133 -2.77 -7.32 -13.35
C CYS A 133 -2.64 -8.58 -12.47
N ALA A 134 -1.72 -9.47 -12.79
CA ALA A 134 -1.48 -10.69 -12.02
C ALA A 134 -1.15 -10.37 -10.56
N SER A 135 -0.29 -9.36 -10.32
CA SER A 135 0.05 -8.93 -8.97
C SER A 135 -1.17 -8.41 -8.19
N LYS A 136 -2.02 -7.61 -8.83
CA LYS A 136 -3.20 -7.02 -8.16
C LYS A 136 -4.32 -8.04 -7.92
N TRP A 137 -4.50 -9.02 -8.81
CA TRP A 137 -5.33 -10.20 -8.52
C TRP A 137 -4.76 -11.00 -7.34
N GLY A 138 -3.42 -11.12 -7.25
CA GLY A 138 -2.75 -11.72 -6.12
C GLY A 138 -2.99 -10.98 -4.80
N VAL A 139 -2.99 -9.63 -4.81
CA VAL A 139 -3.31 -8.79 -3.64
C VAL A 139 -4.74 -9.06 -3.15
N GLU A 140 -5.72 -9.17 -4.06
CA GLU A 140 -7.10 -9.52 -3.72
C GLU A 140 -7.17 -10.90 -3.03
N GLY A 141 -6.51 -11.90 -3.60
CA GLY A 141 -6.46 -13.25 -3.03
C GLY A 141 -5.76 -13.29 -1.67
N LEU A 142 -4.59 -12.65 -1.56
CA LEU A 142 -3.81 -12.57 -0.33
C LEU A 142 -4.60 -11.89 0.80
N THR A 143 -5.29 -10.79 0.48
CA THR A 143 -6.10 -10.05 1.45
C THR A 143 -7.27 -10.87 1.96
N ARG A 144 -7.98 -11.57 1.08
CA ARG A 144 -9.11 -12.44 1.46
C ARG A 144 -8.68 -13.64 2.28
N SER A 145 -7.50 -14.20 2.01
CA SER A 145 -6.91 -15.25 2.83
C SER A 145 -6.58 -14.74 4.22
N LEU A 146 -5.84 -13.63 4.29
CA LEU A 146 -5.50 -13.00 5.57
C LEU A 146 -6.75 -12.70 6.41
N ALA A 147 -7.80 -12.15 5.80
CA ALA A 147 -9.03 -11.81 6.49
C ALA A 147 -9.73 -13.02 7.17
N GLN A 148 -9.50 -14.24 6.68
CA GLN A 148 -10.03 -15.47 7.29
C GLN A 148 -9.17 -15.99 8.46
N GLU A 149 -7.93 -15.51 8.56
CA GLU A 149 -6.96 -15.91 9.57
C GLU A 149 -6.94 -14.95 10.77
N LEU A 150 -7.35 -13.67 10.54
CA LEU A 150 -7.32 -12.64 11.57
C LEU A 150 -8.29 -12.91 12.71
N PRO A 151 -7.89 -12.70 13.98
CA PRO A 151 -8.80 -12.72 15.13
C PRO A 151 -9.77 -11.54 15.11
N ASP A 152 -10.82 -11.63 15.94
CA ASP A 152 -11.73 -10.52 16.20
C ASP A 152 -10.95 -9.28 16.65
N GLY A 153 -11.33 -8.11 16.14
CA GLY A 153 -10.66 -6.84 16.39
C GLY A 153 -9.74 -6.38 15.26
N LEU A 154 -9.27 -7.28 14.39
CA LEU A 154 -8.51 -6.92 13.19
C LEU A 154 -9.36 -7.04 11.93
N THR A 155 -9.04 -6.21 10.96
CA THR A 155 -9.74 -6.16 9.67
C THR A 155 -8.73 -6.02 8.53
N ALA A 156 -8.80 -6.87 7.51
CA ALA A 156 -8.01 -6.74 6.30
C ALA A 156 -8.89 -6.44 5.09
N VAL A 157 -8.53 -5.42 4.31
CA VAL A 157 -9.24 -5.03 3.10
C VAL A 157 -8.31 -4.87 1.90
N ALA A 158 -8.81 -5.17 0.72
CA ALA A 158 -8.18 -4.75 -0.53
C ALA A 158 -8.72 -3.35 -0.88
N PHE A 159 -7.84 -2.35 -0.88
CA PHE A 159 -8.22 -0.97 -1.16
C PHE A 159 -7.96 -0.63 -2.63
N ASN A 160 -9.02 -0.41 -3.39
CA ASN A 160 -8.91 0.05 -4.78
C ASN A 160 -8.96 1.58 -4.79
N PRO A 161 -7.84 2.25 -5.09
CA PRO A 161 -7.75 3.71 -5.00
C PRO A 161 -8.46 4.46 -6.13
N GLY A 162 -9.03 3.75 -7.11
CA GLY A 162 -9.51 4.38 -8.35
C GLY A 162 -8.35 4.78 -9.27
N ILE A 163 -8.59 5.76 -10.12
CA ILE A 163 -7.61 6.25 -11.10
C ILE A 163 -7.16 7.64 -10.66
N ILE A 164 -5.85 7.79 -10.42
CA ILE A 164 -5.24 9.00 -9.84
C ILE A 164 -4.11 9.46 -10.76
N ASP A 165 -3.99 10.76 -11.00
CA ASP A 165 -2.89 11.35 -11.78
C ASP A 165 -1.54 11.20 -11.04
N THR A 166 -0.92 10.04 -11.20
CA THR A 166 0.38 9.68 -10.61
C THR A 166 1.41 9.41 -11.70
N ASP A 167 2.68 9.41 -11.35
CA ASP A 167 3.76 9.03 -12.28
C ASP A 167 3.57 7.60 -12.82
N MET A 168 3.04 6.69 -11.99
CA MET A 168 2.68 5.34 -12.42
C MET A 168 1.58 5.36 -13.49
N LEU A 169 0.53 6.17 -13.33
CA LEU A 169 -0.51 6.29 -14.36
C LEU A 169 0.05 6.92 -15.62
N ARG A 170 0.89 7.94 -15.50
CA ARG A 170 1.54 8.61 -16.64
C ARG A 170 2.45 7.68 -17.42
N SER A 171 3.12 6.73 -16.77
CA SER A 171 3.95 5.75 -17.46
C SER A 171 3.15 4.82 -18.39
N CYS A 172 1.86 4.60 -18.12
CA CYS A 172 0.97 3.75 -18.92
C CYS A 172 0.11 4.53 -19.93
N PHE A 173 -0.37 5.72 -19.56
CA PHE A 173 -1.38 6.48 -20.31
C PHE A 173 -0.85 7.84 -20.82
N GLY A 174 0.42 8.18 -20.57
CA GLY A 174 1.01 9.44 -20.99
C GLY A 174 0.24 10.66 -20.48
N GLU A 175 -0.02 11.61 -21.36
CA GLU A 175 -0.75 12.85 -21.02
C GLU A 175 -2.21 12.62 -20.62
N GLY A 176 -2.81 11.49 -20.99
CA GLY A 176 -4.18 11.13 -20.59
C GLY A 176 -4.36 11.05 -19.08
N ALA A 177 -3.30 10.79 -18.33
CA ALA A 177 -3.32 10.77 -16.87
C ALA A 177 -3.75 12.10 -16.24
N ALA A 178 -3.43 13.23 -16.87
CA ALA A 178 -3.74 14.57 -16.37
C ALA A 178 -5.25 14.90 -16.30
N SER A 179 -6.10 14.09 -16.93
CA SER A 179 -7.56 14.22 -16.82
C SER A 179 -8.14 13.64 -15.53
N HIS A 180 -7.33 12.93 -14.76
CA HIS A 180 -7.74 12.31 -13.51
C HIS A 180 -7.40 13.18 -12.30
N GLU A 181 -7.98 12.82 -11.16
CA GLU A 181 -7.83 13.55 -9.92
C GLU A 181 -6.38 13.56 -9.43
N LYS A 182 -5.94 14.70 -8.89
CA LYS A 182 -4.59 14.83 -8.34
C LYS A 182 -4.46 14.15 -6.98
N PRO A 183 -3.27 13.60 -6.65
CA PRO A 183 -3.05 12.88 -5.40
C PRO A 183 -3.42 13.64 -4.12
N ALA A 184 -3.29 14.99 -4.13
CA ALA A 184 -3.61 15.82 -2.96
C ALA A 184 -5.11 15.93 -2.70
N GLU A 185 -5.93 16.02 -3.76
CA GLU A 185 -7.39 16.05 -3.63
C GLU A 185 -7.93 14.65 -3.32
N TRP A 186 -7.47 13.65 -4.08
CA TRP A 186 -7.80 12.26 -3.84
C TRP A 186 -7.52 11.82 -2.40
N ALA A 187 -6.41 12.26 -1.80
CA ALA A 187 -6.03 11.85 -0.46
C ALA A 187 -7.09 12.20 0.60
N LYS A 188 -7.89 13.24 0.39
CA LYS A 188 -8.92 13.67 1.35
C LYS A 188 -9.99 12.59 1.51
N HIS A 189 -10.62 12.18 0.38
CA HIS A 189 -11.66 11.16 0.45
C HIS A 189 -11.11 9.74 0.63
N ALA A 190 -9.91 9.46 0.14
CA ALA A 190 -9.27 8.17 0.42
C ALA A 190 -9.01 7.99 1.93
N VAL A 191 -8.57 9.03 2.63
CA VAL A 191 -8.41 8.99 4.09
C VAL A 191 -9.75 8.88 4.79
N ASP A 192 -10.80 9.64 4.38
CA ASP A 192 -12.16 9.46 4.89
C ASP A 192 -12.61 8.00 4.81
N ARG A 193 -12.33 7.36 3.67
CA ARG A 193 -12.74 5.98 3.44
C ARG A 193 -11.92 4.97 4.27
N LEU A 194 -10.62 5.20 4.45
CA LEU A 194 -9.76 4.37 5.27
C LEU A 194 -10.14 4.45 6.76
N GLU A 195 -10.49 5.63 7.26
CA GLU A 195 -10.96 5.82 8.64
C GLU A 195 -12.33 5.18 8.93
N GLN A 196 -13.15 4.95 7.91
CA GLN A 196 -14.47 4.33 8.01
C GLN A 196 -14.46 2.80 7.92
N ILE A 197 -13.29 2.18 7.67
CA ILE A 197 -13.20 0.72 7.59
C ILE A 197 -13.60 0.11 8.94
N SER A 198 -14.46 -0.87 8.88
CA SER A 198 -15.06 -1.52 10.04
C SER A 198 -14.91 -3.05 9.96
N PRO A 199 -15.15 -3.80 11.04
CA PRO A 199 -15.12 -5.26 11.00
C PRO A 199 -16.05 -5.89 9.96
N SER A 200 -17.13 -5.19 9.59
CA SER A 200 -18.04 -5.66 8.54
C SER A 200 -17.41 -5.65 7.14
N ASP A 201 -16.27 -4.96 6.96
CA ASP A 201 -15.55 -4.85 5.68
C ASP A 201 -14.45 -5.91 5.52
N ASN A 202 -14.24 -6.74 6.54
CA ASN A 202 -13.19 -7.76 6.52
C ASN A 202 -13.27 -8.66 5.28
N GLY A 203 -12.16 -8.79 4.54
CA GLY A 203 -12.05 -9.57 3.31
C GLY A 203 -12.66 -8.92 2.07
N LYS A 204 -13.21 -7.70 2.17
CA LYS A 204 -13.81 -7.01 1.02
C LYS A 204 -12.82 -6.17 0.24
N THR A 205 -13.20 -5.86 -1.00
CA THR A 205 -12.58 -4.80 -1.79
C THR A 205 -13.34 -3.49 -1.52
N ILE A 206 -12.61 -2.47 -1.07
CA ILE A 206 -13.13 -1.14 -0.75
C ILE A 206 -12.70 -0.17 -1.85
N LEU A 207 -13.61 0.67 -2.30
CA LEU A 207 -13.31 1.76 -3.22
C LEU A 207 -12.93 3.01 -2.44
N GLY A 208 -11.82 3.63 -2.84
CA GLY A 208 -11.31 4.88 -2.29
C GLY A 208 -11.82 6.12 -3.01
#